data_bdcab46b75e015c2670104dd1910db8c
#
_entry.id   bdcab46b75e015c2670104dd1910db8c
#
_cell.length_a   1.000
_cell.length_b   1.000
_cell.length_c   1.000
_cell.angle_alpha   90.00
_cell.angle_beta   90.00
_cell.angle_gamma   90.00
#
_symmetry.space_group_name_H-M   'P 1'
#
loop_
_entity.id
_entity.type
_entity.pdbx_description
1 polymer ?
#
loop_
_entity_poly.entity_id
_entity_poly.type
_entity_poly.pdbx_seq_one_letter_code
_entity_poly.pdbx_strand_id
1 'polypeptide(L)'
;MKSKGLFACMALVLALGACKTGSQAPQSPLSLRAADQVAVVDGKPVTYGEVEKEQGGKLVQAEIKALTELYDVRRNAVEQYVTKRLLEDEAKAKGETLEQWFDKELLGMVAAPSDEEKKKFYEQNKSQMGGQTYDQIKDRIATHLKQQKGREQLAKVVDDLKSKRGFKLTLAQPNLPRIEVAATGPSRGPENAPVTIVEFSDFQCPYCGREYPVVERLMKEYDGRVRLVFRHFPLDFHNFAQKAAEAGACAADQGGEKFWKLHDRMFTNQQKLAVEDLKGYAKELGLDSARFDKCLDGGEKRALVEADEKAGQEAGVSGTPAFFVNGVFINGAVPYEQFKDAVDRELKRKG
;
A
#
# COMPACT_ATOMS: atom_id res chain seq x y z
N MET A 1 37.07 70.27 50.08
CA MET A 1 36.07 71.06 49.38
C MET A 1 35.92 70.51 48.01
N LYS A 2 34.79 69.89 47.73
CA LYS A 2 34.14 69.46 46.49
C LYS A 2 34.99 68.89 45.39
N SER A 3 35.15 67.57 45.38
CA SER A 3 35.55 66.67 44.26
C SER A 3 34.35 66.28 43.45
N LYS A 4 34.38 66.52 42.15
CA LYS A 4 33.37 66.02 41.18
C LYS A 4 33.89 64.74 40.55
N GLY A 5 33.24 63.66 40.89
CA GLY A 5 33.46 62.34 40.20
C GLY A 5 32.71 62.25 38.89
N LEU A 6 33.49 61.88 37.88
CA LEU A 6 33.02 61.63 36.51
C LEU A 6 32.63 60.17 36.38
N PHE A 7 31.31 59.86 36.21
CA PHE A 7 30.84 58.53 35.89
C PHE A 7 30.88 58.32 34.37
N ALA A 8 31.73 57.41 33.91
CA ALA A 8 31.74 56.93 32.54
C ALA A 8 30.71 55.81 32.41
N CYS A 9 29.63 56.04 31.66
CA CYS A 9 28.69 55.02 31.23
C CYS A 9 29.31 54.21 30.10
N MET A 10 29.64 52.95 30.40
CA MET A 10 30.04 51.96 29.42
C MET A 10 28.75 51.24 28.93
N ALA A 11 28.29 51.61 27.72
CA ALA A 11 27.17 50.95 27.06
C ALA A 11 27.58 49.59 26.55
N LEU A 12 27.10 48.53 27.19
CA LEU A 12 27.24 47.15 26.77
C LEU A 12 26.20 46.85 25.66
N VAL A 13 26.62 46.78 24.40
CA VAL A 13 25.77 46.37 23.30
C VAL A 13 25.62 44.85 23.35
N LEU A 14 24.48 44.37 23.86
CA LEU A 14 24.07 42.99 23.74
C LEU A 14 23.63 42.73 22.32
N ALA A 15 24.47 42.07 21.54
CA ALA A 15 24.10 41.47 20.24
C ALA A 15 23.17 40.29 20.52
N LEU A 16 21.86 40.50 20.35
CA LEU A 16 20.86 39.45 20.29
C LEU A 16 21.07 38.67 18.97
N GLY A 17 21.87 37.61 19.04
CA GLY A 17 21.91 36.57 18.00
C GLY A 17 20.56 35.88 17.95
N ALA A 18 19.75 36.21 16.95
CA ALA A 18 18.53 35.48 16.66
C ALA A 18 18.90 34.07 16.15
N CYS A 19 18.96 33.10 17.08
CA CYS A 19 18.89 31.70 16.71
C CYS A 19 17.51 31.46 16.07
N LYS A 20 17.51 31.33 14.75
CA LYS A 20 16.37 30.71 14.04
C LYS A 20 16.32 29.25 14.46
N THR A 21 15.64 28.97 15.56
CA THR A 21 15.19 27.61 15.88
C THR A 21 14.12 27.28 14.87
N GLY A 22 14.52 26.60 13.77
CA GLY A 22 13.57 25.91 12.93
C GLY A 22 12.77 24.98 13.83
N SER A 23 11.48 25.23 13.95
CA SER A 23 10.54 24.34 14.62
C SER A 23 10.53 23.00 13.87
N GLN A 24 11.44 22.09 14.23
CA GLN A 24 11.30 20.69 13.85
C GLN A 24 10.08 20.17 14.62
N ALA A 25 9.10 19.65 13.87
CA ALA A 25 8.00 18.91 14.45
C ALA A 25 8.58 17.85 15.41
N PRO A 26 7.95 17.59 16.56
CA PRO A 26 8.43 16.59 17.49
C PRO A 26 8.54 15.24 16.76
N GLN A 27 9.77 14.76 16.63
CA GLN A 27 10.03 13.45 16.05
C GLN A 27 9.40 12.39 16.97
N SER A 28 8.76 11.39 16.38
CA SER A 28 8.29 10.24 17.13
C SER A 28 9.47 9.67 17.95
N PRO A 29 9.30 9.40 19.26
CA PRO A 29 10.36 8.80 20.07
C PRO A 29 10.79 7.41 19.58
N LEU A 30 10.11 6.86 18.57
CA LEU A 30 10.39 5.56 17.97
C LEU A 30 11.24 5.66 16.69
N SER A 31 11.45 6.84 16.10
CA SER A 31 12.23 6.97 14.87
C SER A 31 13.68 7.30 15.16
N LEU A 32 14.58 6.38 14.89
CA LEU A 32 16.02 6.58 14.90
C LEU A 32 16.50 7.10 13.54
N ARG A 33 17.51 7.98 13.54
CA ARG A 33 18.16 8.43 12.32
C ARG A 33 19.39 7.55 12.05
N ALA A 34 19.78 7.40 10.83
CA ALA A 34 20.96 6.63 10.46
C ALA A 34 22.25 7.05 11.22
N ALA A 35 22.37 8.33 11.57
CA ALA A 35 23.50 8.86 12.32
C ALA A 35 23.39 8.70 13.85
N ASP A 36 22.27 8.25 14.37
CA ASP A 36 22.08 8.11 15.82
C ASP A 36 22.94 6.95 16.34
N GLN A 37 23.76 7.24 17.37
CA GLN A 37 24.57 6.21 18.00
C GLN A 37 23.68 5.30 18.86
N VAL A 38 23.72 4.00 18.57
CA VAL A 38 22.89 2.98 19.25
C VAL A 38 23.70 2.04 20.15
N ALA A 39 25.02 1.98 19.94
CA ALA A 39 25.93 1.19 20.78
C ALA A 39 27.36 1.74 20.77
N VAL A 40 28.23 1.21 21.62
CA VAL A 40 29.69 1.43 21.58
C VAL A 40 30.36 0.07 21.74
N VAL A 41 31.32 -0.25 20.87
CA VAL A 41 32.12 -1.45 20.91
C VAL A 41 33.59 -1.03 20.83
N ASP A 42 34.40 -1.46 21.81
CA ASP A 42 35.82 -1.07 21.92
C ASP A 42 36.08 0.43 21.81
N GLY A 43 35.21 1.24 22.44
CA GLY A 43 35.28 2.69 22.39
C GLY A 43 34.86 3.34 21.06
N LYS A 44 34.45 2.54 20.06
CA LYS A 44 33.97 3.04 18.77
C LYS A 44 32.43 3.07 18.75
N PRO A 45 31.83 4.17 18.30
CA PRO A 45 30.37 4.25 18.16
C PRO A 45 29.88 3.31 17.07
N VAL A 46 28.75 2.67 17.31
CA VAL A 46 27.95 1.94 16.31
C VAL A 46 26.70 2.78 16.04
N THR A 47 26.45 3.10 14.79
CA THR A 47 25.30 3.91 14.39
C THR A 47 24.11 3.04 13.99
N TYR A 48 22.89 3.61 14.08
CA TYR A 48 21.68 2.93 13.63
C TYR A 48 21.76 2.56 12.13
N GLY A 49 22.33 3.44 11.30
CA GLY A 49 22.49 3.17 9.86
C GLY A 49 23.40 1.99 9.54
N GLU A 50 24.43 1.71 10.37
CA GLU A 50 25.27 0.51 10.20
C GLU A 50 24.46 -0.75 10.52
N VAL A 51 23.68 -0.74 11.62
CA VAL A 51 22.81 -1.86 12.00
C VAL A 51 21.72 -2.07 10.96
N GLU A 52 21.10 -1.00 10.46
CA GLU A 52 20.05 -1.06 9.43
C GLU A 52 20.56 -1.67 8.12
N LYS A 53 21.76 -1.25 7.69
CA LYS A 53 22.40 -1.80 6.48
C LYS A 53 22.65 -3.32 6.61
N GLU A 54 23.10 -3.77 7.78
CA GLU A 54 23.31 -5.19 8.05
C GLU A 54 22.00 -5.99 8.10
N GLN A 55 20.90 -5.35 8.56
CA GLN A 55 19.58 -5.98 8.64
C GLN A 55 18.79 -5.93 7.32
N GLY A 56 19.35 -5.32 6.25
CA GLY A 56 18.72 -5.27 4.93
C GLY A 56 17.31 -4.68 4.95
N GLY A 57 17.14 -3.51 5.51
CA GLY A 57 15.85 -2.80 5.52
C GLY A 57 14.77 -3.35 6.47
N LYS A 58 15.02 -4.44 7.19
CA LYS A 58 14.02 -5.08 8.08
C LYS A 58 13.57 -4.17 9.23
N LEU A 59 14.48 -3.38 9.79
CA LEU A 59 14.15 -2.47 10.89
C LEU A 59 13.27 -1.33 10.40
N VAL A 60 13.58 -0.75 9.23
CA VAL A 60 12.75 0.29 8.59
C VAL A 60 11.37 -0.27 8.25
N GLN A 61 11.27 -1.49 7.76
CA GLN A 61 9.97 -2.13 7.49
C GLN A 61 9.14 -2.30 8.78
N ALA A 62 9.78 -2.74 9.87
CA ALA A 62 9.12 -2.86 11.18
C ALA A 62 8.62 -1.50 11.69
N GLU A 63 9.40 -0.44 11.52
CA GLU A 63 9.02 0.93 11.87
C GLU A 63 7.85 1.42 11.02
N ILE A 64 7.88 1.25 9.69
CA ILE A 64 6.78 1.59 8.78
C ILE A 64 5.50 0.90 9.25
N LYS A 65 5.57 -0.40 9.53
CA LYS A 65 4.42 -1.19 9.99
C LYS A 65 3.86 -0.65 11.30
N ALA A 66 4.70 -0.44 12.30
CA ALA A 66 4.28 0.06 13.62
C ALA A 66 3.64 1.45 13.53
N LEU A 67 4.23 2.37 12.77
CA LEU A 67 3.71 3.73 12.58
C LEU A 67 2.37 3.72 11.82
N THR A 68 2.24 2.87 10.81
CA THR A 68 1.00 2.74 10.03
C THR A 68 -0.12 2.14 10.88
N GLU A 69 0.14 1.05 11.60
CA GLU A 69 -0.83 0.42 12.50
C GLU A 69 -1.30 1.40 13.59
N LEU A 70 -0.38 2.14 14.20
CA LEU A 70 -0.73 3.14 15.21
C LEU A 70 -1.61 4.26 14.63
N TYR A 71 -1.29 4.73 13.44
CA TYR A 71 -2.10 5.73 12.73
C TYR A 71 -3.51 5.20 12.45
N ASP A 72 -3.62 3.97 11.93
CA ASP A 72 -4.91 3.36 11.60
C ASP A 72 -5.79 3.15 12.84
N VAL A 73 -5.22 2.71 13.95
CA VAL A 73 -5.94 2.63 15.23
C VAL A 73 -6.46 3.99 15.67
N ARG A 74 -5.62 5.02 15.59
CA ARG A 74 -6.02 6.40 15.95
C ARG A 74 -7.10 6.94 15.01
N ARG A 75 -6.95 6.75 13.71
CA ARG A 75 -7.92 7.15 12.70
C ARG A 75 -9.28 6.50 12.96
N ASN A 76 -9.28 5.18 13.12
CA ASN A 76 -10.50 4.43 13.39
C ASN A 76 -11.18 4.88 14.70
N ALA A 77 -10.41 5.14 15.76
CA ALA A 77 -10.97 5.65 17.01
C ALA A 77 -11.61 7.04 16.85
N VAL A 78 -10.97 7.94 16.09
CA VAL A 78 -11.55 9.26 15.77
C VAL A 78 -12.82 9.11 14.95
N GLU A 79 -12.80 8.29 13.90
CA GLU A 79 -13.96 8.08 13.03
C GLU A 79 -15.14 7.44 13.78
N GLN A 80 -14.88 6.46 14.65
CA GLN A 80 -15.91 5.84 15.49
C GLN A 80 -16.50 6.86 16.47
N TYR A 81 -15.66 7.66 17.14
CA TYR A 81 -16.12 8.71 18.06
C TYR A 81 -16.99 9.75 17.35
N VAL A 82 -16.53 10.23 16.18
CA VAL A 82 -17.28 11.22 15.39
C VAL A 82 -18.58 10.63 14.88
N THR A 83 -18.56 9.40 14.35
CA THR A 83 -19.77 8.71 13.89
C THR A 83 -20.80 8.60 15.01
N LYS A 84 -20.38 8.10 16.17
CA LYS A 84 -21.27 8.00 17.35
C LYS A 84 -21.89 9.35 17.70
N ARG A 85 -21.06 10.40 17.80
CA ARG A 85 -21.51 11.75 18.12
C ARG A 85 -22.51 12.31 17.10
N LEU A 86 -22.24 12.13 15.79
CA LEU A 86 -23.12 12.58 14.73
C LEU A 86 -24.50 11.91 14.81
N LEU A 87 -24.52 10.61 15.07
CA LEU A 87 -25.76 9.85 15.22
C LEU A 87 -26.54 10.24 16.48
N GLU A 88 -25.86 10.43 17.62
CA GLU A 88 -26.47 10.92 18.86
C GLU A 88 -27.06 12.33 18.70
N ASP A 89 -26.34 13.24 18.06
CA ASP A 89 -26.80 14.59 17.78
C ASP A 89 -28.03 14.59 16.84
N GLU A 90 -28.06 13.72 15.84
CA GLU A 90 -29.19 13.59 14.91
C GLU A 90 -30.44 13.03 15.60
N ALA A 91 -30.29 11.95 16.40
CA ALA A 91 -31.38 11.41 17.21
C ALA A 91 -31.96 12.45 18.16
N LYS A 92 -31.08 13.17 18.87
CA LYS A 92 -31.48 14.25 19.81
C LYS A 92 -32.21 15.39 19.10
N ALA A 93 -31.79 15.78 17.89
CA ALA A 93 -32.46 16.81 17.11
C ALA A 93 -33.91 16.41 16.72
N LYS A 94 -34.21 15.11 16.65
CA LYS A 94 -35.54 14.56 16.42
C LYS A 94 -36.33 14.23 17.70
N GLY A 95 -35.73 14.50 18.87
CA GLY A 95 -36.35 14.20 20.17
C GLY A 95 -36.38 12.71 20.51
N GLU A 96 -35.51 11.93 19.92
CA GLU A 96 -35.44 10.47 20.02
C GLU A 96 -34.19 10.03 20.77
N THR A 97 -34.22 8.83 21.37
CA THR A 97 -32.98 8.14 21.77
C THR A 97 -32.27 7.57 20.55
N LEU A 98 -30.98 7.31 20.66
CA LEU A 98 -30.23 6.70 19.57
C LEU A 98 -30.84 5.36 19.13
N GLU A 99 -31.30 4.54 20.07
CA GLU A 99 -31.96 3.25 19.79
C GLU A 99 -33.28 3.44 19.03
N GLN A 100 -34.15 4.36 19.46
CA GLN A 100 -35.40 4.67 18.76
C GLN A 100 -35.14 5.18 17.34
N TRP A 101 -34.12 6.01 17.20
CA TRP A 101 -33.71 6.53 15.91
C TRP A 101 -33.19 5.41 14.98
N PHE A 102 -32.37 4.49 15.52
CA PHE A 102 -31.88 3.32 14.78
C PHE A 102 -33.02 2.43 14.29
N ASP A 103 -33.96 2.11 15.15
CA ASP A 103 -35.09 1.24 14.82
C ASP A 103 -35.98 1.87 13.74
N LYS A 104 -36.23 3.16 13.82
CA LYS A 104 -37.12 3.89 12.90
C LYS A 104 -36.44 4.23 11.57
N GLU A 105 -35.27 4.83 11.61
CA GLU A 105 -34.61 5.43 10.44
C GLU A 105 -33.67 4.45 9.70
N LEU A 106 -33.24 3.38 10.35
CA LEU A 106 -32.38 2.38 9.72
C LEU A 106 -33.10 1.05 9.52
N LEU A 107 -33.55 0.40 10.59
CA LEU A 107 -34.16 -0.93 10.50
C LEU A 107 -35.55 -0.88 9.88
N GLY A 108 -36.32 0.20 10.13
CA GLY A 108 -37.63 0.42 9.54
C GLY A 108 -37.59 0.70 8.03
N MET A 109 -36.48 1.26 7.52
CA MET A 109 -36.27 1.55 6.09
C MET A 109 -35.63 0.40 5.30
N VAL A 110 -35.06 -0.60 5.98
CA VAL A 110 -34.44 -1.74 5.30
C VAL A 110 -35.52 -2.73 4.87
N ALA A 111 -35.85 -2.71 3.59
CA ALA A 111 -36.76 -3.68 3.01
C ALA A 111 -36.25 -5.12 3.21
N ALA A 112 -37.17 -6.04 3.56
CA ALA A 112 -36.83 -7.45 3.62
C ALA A 112 -36.27 -7.88 2.22
N PRO A 113 -35.21 -8.73 2.22
CA PRO A 113 -34.68 -9.22 0.96
C PRO A 113 -35.73 -10.08 0.23
N SER A 114 -35.85 -9.85 -1.07
CA SER A 114 -36.75 -10.62 -1.94
C SER A 114 -36.29 -12.09 -2.05
N ASP A 115 -37.20 -12.97 -2.47
CA ASP A 115 -36.85 -14.38 -2.72
C ASP A 115 -35.80 -14.51 -3.84
N GLU A 116 -35.83 -13.62 -4.82
CA GLU A 116 -34.85 -13.55 -5.89
C GLU A 116 -33.46 -13.21 -5.36
N GLU A 117 -33.34 -12.19 -4.50
CA GLU A 117 -32.07 -11.82 -3.85
C GLU A 117 -31.51 -12.95 -3.00
N LYS A 118 -32.37 -13.64 -2.23
CA LYS A 118 -31.97 -14.79 -1.40
C LYS A 118 -31.47 -15.96 -2.26
N LYS A 119 -32.16 -16.29 -3.35
CA LYS A 119 -31.74 -17.34 -4.29
C LYS A 119 -30.45 -16.98 -5.00
N LYS A 120 -30.31 -15.74 -5.47
CA LYS A 120 -29.07 -15.25 -6.10
C LYS A 120 -27.88 -15.36 -5.15
N PHE A 121 -28.04 -14.94 -3.90
CA PHE A 121 -27.00 -15.05 -2.89
C PHE A 121 -26.61 -16.52 -2.64
N TYR A 122 -27.60 -17.42 -2.55
CA TYR A 122 -27.38 -18.85 -2.38
C TYR A 122 -26.55 -19.42 -3.55
N GLU A 123 -26.96 -19.18 -4.79
CA GLU A 123 -26.28 -19.73 -5.96
C GLU A 123 -24.83 -19.20 -6.08
N GLN A 124 -24.59 -17.93 -5.76
CA GLN A 124 -23.26 -17.34 -5.77
C GLN A 124 -22.31 -17.88 -4.70
N ASN A 125 -22.85 -18.38 -3.59
CA ASN A 125 -22.07 -18.86 -2.43
C ASN A 125 -22.25 -20.35 -2.15
N LYS A 126 -22.88 -21.11 -3.04
CA LYS A 126 -23.28 -22.51 -2.85
C LYS A 126 -22.13 -23.43 -2.44
N SER A 127 -20.93 -23.22 -3.01
CA SER A 127 -19.72 -23.98 -2.65
C SER A 127 -19.28 -23.79 -1.20
N GLN A 128 -19.66 -22.68 -0.57
CA GLN A 128 -19.31 -22.34 0.82
C GLN A 128 -20.39 -22.73 1.83
N MET A 129 -21.55 -23.22 1.35
CA MET A 129 -22.70 -23.55 2.19
C MET A 129 -22.69 -24.97 2.77
N GLY A 130 -21.57 -25.70 2.60
CA GLY A 130 -21.41 -27.04 3.21
C GLY A 130 -22.46 -28.07 2.80
N GLY A 131 -22.96 -28.00 1.56
CA GLY A 131 -23.96 -28.94 1.03
C GLY A 131 -25.42 -28.68 1.50
N GLN A 132 -25.67 -27.61 2.28
CA GLN A 132 -27.03 -27.26 2.73
C GLN A 132 -27.87 -26.77 1.55
N THR A 133 -29.16 -27.20 1.51
CA THR A 133 -30.09 -26.73 0.48
C THR A 133 -30.59 -25.31 0.77
N TYR A 134 -31.07 -24.62 -0.28
CA TYR A 134 -31.67 -23.29 -0.14
C TYR A 134 -32.74 -23.24 0.95
N ASP A 135 -33.65 -24.21 0.96
CA ASP A 135 -34.76 -24.24 1.94
C ASP A 135 -34.31 -24.39 3.40
N GLN A 136 -33.17 -25.05 3.62
CA GLN A 136 -32.60 -25.21 4.96
C GLN A 136 -31.99 -23.92 5.52
N ILE A 137 -31.58 -23.01 4.64
CA ILE A 137 -30.80 -21.81 5.07
C ILE A 137 -31.40 -20.48 4.63
N LYS A 138 -32.55 -20.47 3.93
CA LYS A 138 -33.17 -19.24 3.40
C LYS A 138 -33.41 -18.14 4.44
N ASP A 139 -33.75 -18.52 5.68
CA ASP A 139 -33.99 -17.56 6.77
C ASP A 139 -32.68 -16.98 7.29
N ARG A 140 -31.64 -17.78 7.34
CA ARG A 140 -30.27 -17.30 7.65
C ARG A 140 -29.75 -16.33 6.57
N ILE A 141 -30.00 -16.65 5.31
CA ILE A 141 -29.67 -15.78 4.17
C ILE A 141 -30.47 -14.47 4.27
N ALA A 142 -31.77 -14.55 4.58
CA ALA A 142 -32.60 -13.36 4.76
C ALA A 142 -32.08 -12.46 5.88
N THR A 143 -31.70 -13.02 7.02
CA THR A 143 -31.11 -12.28 8.14
C THR A 143 -29.79 -11.65 7.74
N HIS A 144 -28.91 -12.39 7.08
CA HIS A 144 -27.62 -11.89 6.60
C HIS A 144 -27.78 -10.72 5.62
N LEU A 145 -28.64 -10.88 4.61
CA LEU A 145 -28.89 -9.83 3.61
C LEU A 145 -29.54 -8.58 4.24
N LYS A 146 -30.47 -8.76 5.18
CA LYS A 146 -31.07 -7.63 5.93
C LYS A 146 -30.01 -6.87 6.73
N GLN A 147 -29.10 -7.58 7.43
CA GLN A 147 -28.01 -6.97 8.16
C GLN A 147 -27.01 -6.26 7.23
N GLN A 148 -26.72 -6.83 6.06
CA GLN A 148 -25.89 -6.20 5.05
C GLN A 148 -26.49 -4.90 4.55
N LYS A 149 -27.77 -4.91 4.12
CA LYS A 149 -28.50 -3.71 3.71
C LYS A 149 -28.55 -2.65 4.81
N GLY A 150 -28.73 -3.07 6.07
CA GLY A 150 -28.68 -2.18 7.23
C GLY A 150 -27.33 -1.48 7.41
N ARG A 151 -26.23 -2.22 7.26
CA ARG A 151 -24.87 -1.64 7.29
C ARG A 151 -24.64 -0.65 6.14
N GLU A 152 -25.07 -0.99 4.93
CA GLU A 152 -24.95 -0.12 3.75
C GLU A 152 -25.76 1.17 3.93
N GLN A 153 -26.97 1.06 4.48
CA GLN A 153 -27.80 2.23 4.78
C GLN A 153 -27.19 3.10 5.88
N LEU A 154 -26.68 2.50 6.94
CA LEU A 154 -25.97 3.22 8.00
C LEU A 154 -24.75 3.96 7.44
N ALA A 155 -23.94 3.32 6.60
CA ALA A 155 -22.80 3.95 5.97
C ALA A 155 -23.22 5.19 5.17
N LYS A 156 -24.27 5.11 4.34
CA LYS A 156 -24.81 6.24 3.60
C LYS A 156 -25.25 7.41 4.50
N VAL A 157 -25.99 7.08 5.58
CA VAL A 157 -26.45 8.09 6.54
C VAL A 157 -25.27 8.77 7.22
N VAL A 158 -24.25 7.99 7.64
CA VAL A 158 -23.05 8.54 8.27
C VAL A 158 -22.26 9.44 7.32
N ASP A 159 -22.13 9.05 6.05
CA ASP A 159 -21.45 9.84 5.03
C ASP A 159 -22.20 11.15 4.74
N ASP A 160 -23.52 11.09 4.66
CA ASP A 160 -24.37 12.28 4.53
C ASP A 160 -24.23 13.22 5.73
N LEU A 161 -24.24 12.71 6.95
CA LEU A 161 -24.05 13.49 8.17
C LEU A 161 -22.65 14.09 8.24
N LYS A 162 -21.61 13.33 7.93
CA LYS A 162 -20.24 13.83 7.82
C LYS A 162 -20.14 14.99 6.83
N SER A 163 -20.75 14.82 5.66
CA SER A 163 -20.77 15.85 4.62
C SER A 163 -21.52 17.12 5.06
N LYS A 164 -22.75 16.97 5.56
CA LYS A 164 -23.59 18.07 6.04
C LYS A 164 -22.96 18.87 7.19
N ARG A 165 -22.23 18.20 8.07
CA ARG A 165 -21.56 18.82 9.24
C ARG A 165 -20.12 19.27 8.93
N GLY A 166 -19.65 19.15 7.67
CA GLY A 166 -18.32 19.56 7.26
C GLY A 166 -17.20 18.78 7.96
N PHE A 167 -17.40 17.50 8.22
CA PHE A 167 -16.37 16.68 8.87
C PHE A 167 -15.08 16.66 8.04
N LYS A 168 -13.99 16.96 8.70
CA LYS A 168 -12.64 16.88 8.14
C LYS A 168 -11.71 16.20 9.13
N LEU A 169 -11.13 15.09 8.73
CA LEU A 169 -10.09 14.45 9.53
C LEU A 169 -8.80 15.29 9.48
N THR A 170 -8.37 15.78 10.64
CA THR A 170 -7.15 16.60 10.80
C THR A 170 -6.01 15.84 11.47
N LEU A 171 -6.17 14.53 11.66
CA LEU A 171 -5.12 13.68 12.22
C LEU A 171 -3.90 13.70 11.29
N ALA A 172 -2.76 14.16 11.82
CA ALA A 172 -1.52 14.19 11.08
C ALA A 172 -1.09 12.77 10.69
N GLN A 173 -0.77 12.58 9.42
CA GLN A 173 -0.25 11.31 8.93
C GLN A 173 1.18 11.09 9.44
N PRO A 174 1.61 9.85 9.71
CA PRO A 174 2.98 9.56 10.11
C PRO A 174 3.97 9.90 9.00
N ASN A 175 5.09 10.46 9.38
CA ASN A 175 6.23 10.55 8.47
C ASN A 175 6.90 9.19 8.43
N LEU A 176 6.63 8.41 7.37
CA LEU A 176 7.16 7.07 7.21
C LEU A 176 8.60 7.12 6.71
N PRO A 177 9.50 6.32 7.26
CA PRO A 177 10.85 6.15 6.73
C PRO A 177 10.80 5.55 5.32
N ARG A 178 11.90 5.70 4.56
CA ARG A 178 11.97 5.28 3.16
C ARG A 178 13.18 4.39 2.93
N ILE A 179 12.97 3.38 2.13
CA ILE A 179 14.03 2.50 1.64
C ILE A 179 14.34 2.94 0.21
N GLU A 180 15.60 3.23 -0.06
CA GLU A 180 16.04 3.55 -1.43
C GLU A 180 16.07 2.29 -2.27
N VAL A 181 15.24 2.24 -3.29
CA VAL A 181 15.18 1.16 -4.27
C VAL A 181 15.31 1.75 -5.66
N ALA A 182 16.27 1.24 -6.42
CA ALA A 182 16.47 1.67 -7.79
C ALA A 182 15.24 1.34 -8.65
N ALA A 183 14.67 2.38 -9.28
CA ALA A 183 13.53 2.24 -10.20
C ALA A 183 14.01 1.86 -11.61
N THR A 184 14.75 0.75 -11.70
CA THR A 184 15.29 0.17 -12.93
C THR A 184 14.44 -1.03 -13.37
N GLY A 185 14.23 -1.18 -14.67
CA GLY A 185 13.43 -2.28 -15.23
C GLY A 185 12.29 -1.78 -16.13
N PRO A 186 11.49 -2.70 -16.66
CA PRO A 186 10.32 -2.35 -17.44
C PRO A 186 9.35 -1.47 -16.66
N SER A 187 8.87 -0.40 -17.27
CA SER A 187 7.98 0.54 -16.59
C SER A 187 6.76 0.92 -17.43
N ARG A 188 5.65 1.22 -16.73
CA ARG A 188 4.42 1.83 -17.27
C ARG A 188 4.19 3.18 -16.60
N GLY A 189 3.59 4.13 -17.32
CA GLY A 189 3.36 5.49 -16.84
C GLY A 189 4.52 6.43 -17.14
N PRO A 190 4.35 7.74 -16.93
CA PRO A 190 5.35 8.75 -17.26
C PRO A 190 6.61 8.63 -16.39
N GLU A 191 7.78 8.85 -16.98
CA GLU A 191 9.05 8.85 -16.21
C GLU A 191 9.08 9.89 -15.10
N ASN A 192 8.46 11.04 -15.32
CA ASN A 192 8.36 12.15 -14.38
C ASN A 192 7.11 12.11 -13.50
N ALA A 193 6.43 10.97 -13.40
CA ALA A 193 5.27 10.84 -12.52
C ALA A 193 5.64 11.20 -11.06
N PRO A 194 4.76 11.93 -10.33
CA PRO A 194 5.04 12.31 -8.95
C PRO A 194 5.17 11.11 -8.01
N VAL A 195 4.55 9.97 -8.35
CA VAL A 195 4.66 8.73 -7.57
C VAL A 195 5.27 7.64 -8.43
N THR A 196 6.33 7.03 -7.91
CA THR A 196 6.93 5.82 -8.50
C THR A 196 6.65 4.63 -7.58
N ILE A 197 6.12 3.57 -8.15
CA ILE A 197 5.92 2.27 -7.49
C ILE A 197 6.94 1.31 -8.07
N VAL A 198 7.80 0.74 -7.23
CA VAL A 198 8.67 -0.38 -7.62
C VAL A 198 8.04 -1.63 -7.06
N GLU A 199 7.68 -2.56 -7.93
CA GLU A 199 7.09 -3.85 -7.61
C GLU A 199 8.12 -4.96 -7.77
N PHE A 200 8.37 -5.73 -6.70
CA PHE A 200 9.08 -7.01 -6.76
C PHE A 200 8.04 -8.13 -6.81
N SER A 201 8.08 -8.93 -7.86
CA SER A 201 6.99 -9.85 -8.15
C SER A 201 7.48 -11.16 -8.78
N ASP A 202 6.66 -12.20 -8.60
CA ASP A 202 6.87 -13.54 -9.12
C ASP A 202 5.64 -13.97 -9.94
N PHE A 203 5.84 -14.30 -11.19
CA PHE A 203 4.76 -14.68 -12.11
C PHE A 203 4.01 -15.95 -11.70
N GLN A 204 4.61 -16.82 -10.91
CA GLN A 204 3.95 -18.03 -10.40
C GLN A 204 3.28 -17.83 -9.04
N CYS A 205 3.61 -16.76 -8.30
CA CYS A 205 3.05 -16.50 -6.98
C CYS A 205 1.55 -16.22 -7.02
N PRO A 206 0.70 -17.00 -6.31
CA PRO A 206 -0.74 -16.77 -6.29
C PRO A 206 -1.14 -15.40 -5.71
N TYR A 207 -0.35 -14.88 -4.78
CA TYR A 207 -0.58 -13.56 -4.19
C TYR A 207 -0.31 -12.44 -5.20
N CYS A 208 0.74 -12.58 -6.04
CA CYS A 208 1.01 -11.65 -7.14
C CYS A 208 -0.13 -11.67 -8.17
N GLY A 209 -0.63 -12.88 -8.53
CA GLY A 209 -1.78 -12.99 -9.42
C GLY A 209 -3.05 -12.35 -8.87
N ARG A 210 -3.27 -12.38 -7.55
CA ARG A 210 -4.41 -11.68 -6.91
C ARG A 210 -4.22 -10.17 -6.86
N GLU A 211 -2.98 -9.71 -6.72
CA GLU A 211 -2.66 -8.29 -6.66
C GLU A 211 -2.63 -7.63 -8.05
N TYR A 212 -2.33 -8.39 -9.10
CA TYR A 212 -2.29 -7.89 -10.47
C TYR A 212 -3.51 -7.02 -10.86
N PRO A 213 -4.78 -7.45 -10.71
CA PRO A 213 -5.93 -6.61 -11.02
C PRO A 213 -6.06 -5.36 -10.13
N VAL A 214 -5.54 -5.40 -8.90
CA VAL A 214 -5.50 -4.24 -7.99
C VAL A 214 -4.54 -3.19 -8.52
N VAL A 215 -3.33 -3.62 -8.93
CA VAL A 215 -2.32 -2.73 -9.53
C VAL A 215 -2.81 -2.15 -10.86
N GLU A 216 -3.44 -2.96 -11.73
CA GLU A 216 -4.02 -2.48 -12.99
C GLU A 216 -5.12 -1.42 -12.76
N ARG A 217 -6.00 -1.64 -11.76
CA ARG A 217 -7.00 -0.65 -11.37
C ARG A 217 -6.35 0.64 -10.90
N LEU A 218 -5.30 0.53 -10.07
CA LEU A 218 -4.56 1.67 -9.54
C LEU A 218 -3.92 2.48 -10.68
N MET A 219 -3.23 1.82 -11.58
CA MET A 219 -2.60 2.46 -12.74
C MET A 219 -3.60 3.20 -13.61
N LYS A 220 -4.82 2.65 -13.78
CA LYS A 220 -5.90 3.29 -14.52
C LYS A 220 -6.49 4.50 -13.79
N GLU A 221 -6.71 4.42 -12.46
CA GLU A 221 -7.28 5.52 -11.67
C GLU A 221 -6.31 6.71 -11.55
N TYR A 222 -5.01 6.40 -11.48
CA TYR A 222 -3.95 7.41 -11.33
C TYR A 222 -3.17 7.66 -12.63
N ASP A 223 -3.80 7.47 -13.78
CA ASP A 223 -3.17 7.70 -15.09
C ASP A 223 -2.43 9.04 -15.15
N GLY A 224 -1.22 9.01 -15.67
CA GLY A 224 -0.32 10.17 -15.73
C GLY A 224 0.33 10.60 -14.41
N ARG A 225 -0.10 10.07 -13.26
CA ARG A 225 0.40 10.45 -11.92
C ARG A 225 1.23 9.38 -11.23
N VAL A 226 1.19 8.16 -11.72
CA VAL A 226 1.94 7.01 -11.19
C VAL A 226 2.78 6.38 -12.28
N ARG A 227 4.02 6.05 -11.94
CA ARG A 227 4.90 5.18 -12.71
C ARG A 227 5.07 3.87 -11.98
N LEU A 228 4.76 2.77 -12.62
CA LEU A 228 5.02 1.41 -12.15
C LEU A 228 6.30 0.88 -12.77
N VAL A 229 7.21 0.35 -11.95
CA VAL A 229 8.45 -0.30 -12.37
C VAL A 229 8.44 -1.72 -11.85
N PHE A 230 8.60 -2.69 -12.74
CA PHE A 230 8.61 -4.10 -12.39
C PHE A 230 10.05 -4.60 -12.16
N ARG A 231 10.24 -5.35 -11.07
CA ARG A 231 11.48 -6.06 -10.73
C ARG A 231 11.17 -7.53 -10.49
N HIS A 232 12.03 -8.38 -10.99
CA HIS A 232 11.89 -9.82 -10.83
C HIS A 232 12.29 -10.28 -9.44
N PHE A 233 11.46 -11.14 -8.81
CA PHE A 233 11.78 -11.76 -7.53
C PHE A 233 11.19 -13.18 -7.49
N PRO A 234 11.72 -14.12 -8.31
CA PRO A 234 11.24 -15.50 -8.34
C PRO A 234 11.52 -16.18 -7.00
N LEU A 235 10.52 -16.87 -6.45
CA LEU A 235 10.66 -17.60 -5.19
C LEU A 235 11.17 -19.03 -5.46
N ASP A 236 12.18 -19.48 -4.71
CA ASP A 236 12.87 -20.76 -4.93
C ASP A 236 11.95 -22.00 -4.92
N PHE A 237 10.83 -21.91 -4.19
CA PHE A 237 9.85 -23.02 -4.10
C PHE A 237 8.81 -23.00 -5.24
N HIS A 238 8.89 -22.07 -6.17
CA HIS A 238 8.06 -21.98 -7.37
C HIS A 238 8.83 -22.52 -8.59
N ASN A 239 8.48 -23.71 -9.06
CA ASN A 239 9.23 -24.45 -10.06
C ASN A 239 9.40 -23.74 -11.41
N PHE A 240 8.48 -22.84 -11.78
CA PHE A 240 8.49 -22.13 -13.06
C PHE A 240 8.86 -20.65 -12.93
N ALA A 241 8.99 -20.13 -11.69
CA ALA A 241 9.18 -18.71 -11.44
C ALA A 241 10.44 -18.15 -12.10
N GLN A 242 11.57 -18.85 -11.95
CA GLN A 242 12.85 -18.43 -12.53
C GLN A 242 12.76 -18.30 -14.06
N LYS A 243 12.21 -19.31 -14.75
CA LYS A 243 12.06 -19.26 -16.21
C LYS A 243 11.02 -18.26 -16.68
N ALA A 244 9.95 -18.04 -15.92
CA ALA A 244 8.97 -16.99 -16.21
C ALA A 244 9.60 -15.58 -16.06
N ALA A 245 10.43 -15.36 -15.03
CA ALA A 245 11.19 -14.12 -14.86
C ALA A 245 12.18 -13.88 -16.03
N GLU A 246 12.97 -14.90 -16.39
CA GLU A 246 13.87 -14.84 -17.54
C GLU A 246 13.10 -14.53 -18.84
N ALA A 247 11.93 -15.15 -19.05
CA ALA A 247 11.08 -14.90 -20.21
C ALA A 247 10.59 -13.44 -20.27
N GLY A 248 10.14 -12.91 -19.13
CA GLY A 248 9.81 -11.47 -19.01
C GLY A 248 10.97 -10.58 -19.42
N ALA A 249 12.16 -10.85 -18.88
CA ALA A 249 13.37 -10.08 -19.20
C ALA A 249 13.80 -10.23 -20.67
N CYS A 250 13.64 -11.43 -21.29
CA CYS A 250 13.88 -11.64 -22.73
C CYS A 250 12.88 -10.84 -23.60
N ALA A 251 11.63 -10.72 -23.15
CA ALA A 251 10.63 -9.90 -23.85
C ALA A 251 10.95 -8.39 -23.73
N ALA A 252 11.47 -7.94 -22.58
CA ALA A 252 11.88 -6.55 -22.37
C ALA A 252 12.99 -6.11 -23.36
N ASP A 253 13.90 -6.99 -23.74
CA ASP A 253 14.92 -6.71 -24.76
C ASP A 253 14.33 -6.45 -26.16
N GLN A 254 13.09 -6.85 -26.38
CA GLN A 254 12.37 -6.60 -27.63
C GLN A 254 11.43 -5.38 -27.52
N GLY A 255 11.42 -4.71 -26.38
CA GLY A 255 10.68 -3.49 -26.11
C GLY A 255 9.75 -3.59 -24.90
N GLY A 256 9.59 -2.48 -24.20
CA GLY A 256 8.75 -2.42 -22.98
C GLY A 256 7.30 -2.86 -23.21
N GLU A 257 6.71 -2.53 -24.35
CA GLU A 257 5.35 -2.99 -24.71
C GLU A 257 5.27 -4.53 -24.84
N LYS A 258 6.32 -5.17 -25.36
CA LYS A 258 6.40 -6.63 -25.45
C LYS A 258 6.49 -7.27 -24.07
N PHE A 259 7.30 -6.69 -23.19
CA PHE A 259 7.35 -7.10 -21.78
C PHE A 259 5.96 -7.11 -21.16
N TRP A 260 5.26 -5.95 -21.22
CA TRP A 260 3.97 -5.81 -20.54
C TRP A 260 2.89 -6.72 -21.12
N LYS A 261 2.87 -6.96 -22.41
CA LYS A 261 1.95 -7.94 -23.02
C LYS A 261 2.22 -9.36 -22.51
N LEU A 262 3.49 -9.76 -22.40
CA LEU A 262 3.85 -11.07 -21.85
C LEU A 262 3.59 -11.16 -20.34
N HIS A 263 3.90 -10.09 -19.58
CA HIS A 263 3.59 -9.95 -18.18
C HIS A 263 2.10 -10.19 -17.90
N ASP A 264 1.22 -9.47 -18.60
CA ASP A 264 -0.23 -9.59 -18.44
C ASP A 264 -0.72 -11.00 -18.81
N ARG A 265 -0.13 -11.60 -19.85
CA ARG A 265 -0.44 -12.97 -20.24
C ARG A 265 -0.02 -13.99 -19.18
N MET A 266 1.14 -13.85 -18.57
CA MET A 266 1.62 -14.76 -17.54
C MET A 266 0.76 -14.67 -16.27
N PHE A 267 0.44 -13.47 -15.78
CA PHE A 267 -0.42 -13.32 -14.60
C PHE A 267 -1.85 -13.82 -14.82
N THR A 268 -2.38 -13.70 -16.03
CA THR A 268 -3.71 -14.24 -16.36
C THR A 268 -3.72 -15.75 -16.59
N ASN A 269 -2.54 -16.40 -16.69
CA ASN A 269 -2.38 -17.82 -16.97
C ASN A 269 -1.34 -18.51 -16.08
N GLN A 270 -1.32 -18.22 -14.78
CA GLN A 270 -0.31 -18.70 -13.82
C GLN A 270 -0.14 -20.25 -13.77
N GLN A 271 -1.11 -21.00 -14.26
CA GLN A 271 -1.06 -22.46 -14.34
C GLN A 271 -0.29 -22.99 -15.58
N LYS A 272 0.13 -22.10 -16.48
CA LYS A 272 0.81 -22.42 -17.74
C LYS A 272 2.03 -21.52 -17.90
N LEU A 273 3.12 -21.89 -17.21
CA LEU A 273 4.38 -21.15 -17.19
C LEU A 273 5.58 -22.06 -17.52
N ALA A 274 5.33 -23.26 -18.09
CA ALA A 274 6.42 -24.08 -18.63
C ALA A 274 7.09 -23.38 -19.83
N VAL A 275 8.32 -23.73 -20.12
CA VAL A 275 9.11 -23.09 -21.20
C VAL A 275 8.36 -23.09 -22.52
N GLU A 276 7.67 -24.19 -22.85
CA GLU A 276 6.86 -24.34 -24.07
C GLU A 276 5.67 -23.37 -24.08
N ASP A 277 5.01 -23.17 -22.92
CA ASP A 277 3.91 -22.19 -22.78
C ASP A 277 4.43 -20.76 -23.02
N LEU A 278 5.58 -20.42 -22.39
CA LEU A 278 6.20 -19.09 -22.50
C LEU A 278 6.59 -18.77 -23.96
N LYS A 279 7.16 -19.73 -24.67
CA LYS A 279 7.46 -19.60 -26.11
C LYS A 279 6.20 -19.46 -26.96
N GLY A 280 5.15 -20.23 -26.61
CA GLY A 280 3.83 -20.10 -27.22
C GLY A 280 3.28 -18.67 -27.07
N TYR A 281 3.30 -18.11 -25.86
CA TYR A 281 2.84 -16.73 -25.60
C TYR A 281 3.68 -15.70 -26.36
N ALA A 282 5.00 -15.85 -26.39
CA ALA A 282 5.87 -14.94 -27.12
C ALA A 282 5.51 -14.89 -28.61
N LYS A 283 5.27 -16.05 -29.23
CA LYS A 283 4.83 -16.17 -30.62
C LYS A 283 3.47 -15.52 -30.84
N GLU A 284 2.46 -15.83 -30.00
CA GLU A 284 1.11 -15.26 -30.08
C GLU A 284 1.11 -13.72 -29.95
N LEU A 285 1.99 -13.18 -29.12
CA LEU A 285 2.13 -11.75 -28.88
C LEU A 285 3.01 -11.04 -29.91
N GLY A 286 3.50 -11.76 -30.92
CA GLY A 286 4.29 -11.21 -32.01
C GLY A 286 5.70 -10.76 -31.61
N LEU A 287 6.32 -11.45 -30.64
CA LEU A 287 7.75 -11.33 -30.39
C LEU A 287 8.55 -12.02 -31.51
N ASP A 288 9.80 -11.59 -31.70
CA ASP A 288 10.75 -12.36 -32.51
C ASP A 288 11.04 -13.67 -31.77
N SER A 289 10.40 -14.75 -32.22
CA SER A 289 10.47 -16.08 -31.58
C SER A 289 11.89 -16.64 -31.58
N ALA A 290 12.66 -16.46 -32.66
CA ALA A 290 14.02 -16.99 -32.73
C ALA A 290 14.94 -16.32 -31.72
N ARG A 291 14.83 -15.00 -31.57
CA ARG A 291 15.56 -14.22 -30.58
C ARG A 291 15.09 -14.53 -29.16
N PHE A 292 13.78 -14.68 -28.96
CA PHE A 292 13.20 -15.00 -27.66
C PHE A 292 13.62 -16.41 -27.18
N ASP A 293 13.49 -17.40 -28.03
CA ASP A 293 13.84 -18.79 -27.72
C ASP A 293 15.31 -18.94 -27.40
N LYS A 294 16.20 -18.33 -28.21
CA LYS A 294 17.63 -18.30 -27.93
C LYS A 294 17.94 -17.67 -26.56
N CYS A 295 17.33 -16.53 -26.25
CA CYS A 295 17.50 -15.83 -24.97
C CYS A 295 17.05 -16.71 -23.79
N LEU A 296 15.86 -17.32 -23.88
CA LEU A 296 15.26 -18.09 -22.80
C LEU A 296 15.99 -19.44 -22.58
N ASP A 297 16.28 -20.17 -23.66
CA ASP A 297 16.99 -21.46 -23.60
C ASP A 297 18.44 -21.27 -23.13
N GLY A 298 19.09 -20.21 -23.63
CA GLY A 298 20.46 -19.86 -23.25
C GLY A 298 20.60 -19.27 -21.84
N GLY A 299 19.48 -18.93 -21.18
CA GLY A 299 19.52 -18.31 -19.84
C GLY A 299 20.18 -16.94 -19.84
N GLU A 300 20.13 -16.19 -20.97
CA GLU A 300 20.84 -14.92 -21.14
C GLU A 300 20.41 -13.85 -20.12
N LYS A 301 19.25 -14.03 -19.47
CA LYS A 301 18.69 -13.09 -18.48
C LYS A 301 18.80 -13.53 -17.03
N ARG A 302 19.40 -14.68 -16.77
CA ARG A 302 19.57 -15.20 -15.40
C ARG A 302 20.25 -14.19 -14.49
N ALA A 303 21.39 -13.63 -14.89
CA ALA A 303 22.15 -12.68 -14.09
C ALA A 303 21.36 -11.38 -13.78
N LEU A 304 20.48 -10.94 -14.71
CA LEU A 304 19.60 -9.79 -14.49
C LEU A 304 18.56 -10.12 -13.42
N VAL A 305 17.93 -11.31 -13.52
CA VAL A 305 16.93 -11.76 -12.53
C VAL A 305 17.56 -11.90 -11.15
N GLU A 306 18.74 -12.53 -11.05
CA GLU A 306 19.52 -12.66 -9.79
C GLU A 306 19.90 -11.28 -9.21
N ALA A 307 20.25 -10.30 -10.04
CA ALA A 307 20.54 -8.94 -9.60
C ALA A 307 19.28 -8.22 -9.08
N ASP A 308 18.13 -8.45 -9.69
CA ASP A 308 16.85 -7.93 -9.22
C ASP A 308 16.46 -8.54 -7.87
N GLU A 309 16.58 -9.86 -7.75
CA GLU A 309 16.32 -10.59 -6.51
C GLU A 309 17.23 -10.10 -5.38
N LYS A 310 18.52 -10.00 -5.63
CA LYS A 310 19.50 -9.47 -4.66
C LYS A 310 19.14 -8.06 -4.20
N ALA A 311 18.78 -7.16 -5.13
CA ALA A 311 18.37 -5.80 -4.78
C ALA A 311 17.08 -5.78 -3.94
N GLY A 312 16.14 -6.69 -4.20
CA GLY A 312 14.96 -6.89 -3.37
C GLY A 312 15.33 -7.36 -1.95
N GLN A 313 16.21 -8.36 -1.84
CA GLN A 313 16.70 -8.88 -0.55
C GLN A 313 17.42 -7.80 0.26
N GLU A 314 18.28 -6.99 -0.38
CA GLU A 314 18.95 -5.85 0.25
C GLU A 314 17.96 -4.77 0.73
N ALA A 315 16.84 -4.59 0.02
CA ALA A 315 15.73 -3.73 0.45
C ALA A 315 14.80 -4.40 1.49
N GLY A 316 15.10 -5.64 1.89
CA GLY A 316 14.34 -6.41 2.88
C GLY A 316 13.12 -7.15 2.35
N VAL A 317 12.99 -7.31 1.03
CA VAL A 317 11.96 -8.17 0.44
C VAL A 317 12.25 -9.62 0.81
N SER A 318 11.28 -10.31 1.40
CA SER A 318 11.36 -11.71 1.80
C SER A 318 10.24 -12.58 1.21
N GLY A 319 9.40 -11.98 0.36
CA GLY A 319 8.29 -12.63 -0.32
C GLY A 319 7.62 -11.68 -1.30
N THR A 320 6.71 -12.22 -2.11
CA THR A 320 6.05 -11.48 -3.18
C THR A 320 4.53 -11.52 -3.08
N PRO A 321 3.83 -10.48 -3.58
CA PRO A 321 4.42 -9.25 -4.12
C PRO A 321 4.97 -8.34 -3.00
N ALA A 322 5.90 -7.45 -3.35
CA ALA A 322 6.37 -6.40 -2.45
C ALA A 322 6.50 -5.09 -3.23
N PHE A 323 6.07 -3.98 -2.63
CA PHE A 323 6.00 -2.69 -3.30
C PHE A 323 6.74 -1.61 -2.52
N PHE A 324 7.32 -0.66 -3.26
CA PHE A 324 7.91 0.55 -2.70
C PHE A 324 7.27 1.76 -3.37
N VAL A 325 6.37 2.43 -2.66
CA VAL A 325 5.68 3.64 -3.14
C VAL A 325 6.52 4.86 -2.75
N ASN A 326 7.27 5.42 -3.69
CA ASN A 326 8.31 6.43 -3.41
C ASN A 326 9.22 6.03 -2.23
N GLY A 327 9.59 4.75 -2.14
CA GLY A 327 10.43 4.19 -1.08
C GLY A 327 9.69 3.75 0.19
N VAL A 328 8.39 4.02 0.33
CA VAL A 328 7.58 3.48 1.43
C VAL A 328 7.21 2.04 1.11
N PHE A 329 7.64 1.12 1.97
CA PHE A 329 7.44 -0.30 1.77
C PHE A 329 6.01 -0.75 2.06
N ILE A 330 5.43 -1.55 1.17
CA ILE A 330 4.16 -2.27 1.33
C ILE A 330 4.44 -3.75 1.12
N ASN A 331 4.15 -4.57 2.12
CA ASN A 331 4.44 -5.99 2.10
C ASN A 331 3.21 -6.82 1.71
N GLY A 332 3.38 -7.65 0.69
CA GLY A 332 2.37 -8.60 0.25
C GLY A 332 1.21 -7.98 -0.54
N ALA A 333 0.23 -8.82 -0.85
CA ALA A 333 -1.03 -8.39 -1.46
C ALA A 333 -1.87 -7.63 -0.44
N VAL A 334 -2.33 -6.44 -0.80
CA VAL A 334 -3.09 -5.55 0.08
C VAL A 334 -4.42 -5.15 -0.57
N PRO A 335 -5.47 -4.82 0.22
CA PRO A 335 -6.70 -4.28 -0.33
C PRO A 335 -6.45 -2.99 -1.14
N TYR A 336 -7.21 -2.81 -2.21
CA TYR A 336 -7.12 -1.63 -3.07
C TYR A 336 -7.09 -0.29 -2.31
N GLU A 337 -7.94 -0.14 -1.30
CA GLU A 337 -8.03 1.10 -0.52
C GLU A 337 -6.73 1.39 0.26
N GLN A 338 -6.05 0.37 0.77
CA GLN A 338 -4.76 0.53 1.44
C GLN A 338 -3.68 0.99 0.45
N PHE A 339 -3.67 0.42 -0.76
CA PHE A 339 -2.72 0.82 -1.81
C PHE A 339 -3.01 2.25 -2.29
N LYS A 340 -4.30 2.56 -2.50
CA LYS A 340 -4.78 3.90 -2.83
C LYS A 340 -4.35 4.94 -1.79
N ASP A 341 -4.53 4.66 -0.51
CA ASP A 341 -4.12 5.55 0.59
C ASP A 341 -2.61 5.83 0.57
N ALA A 342 -1.79 4.84 0.22
CA ALA A 342 -0.34 5.02 0.11
C ALA A 342 0.02 5.96 -1.06
N VAL A 343 -0.61 5.80 -2.22
CA VAL A 343 -0.41 6.68 -3.38
C VAL A 343 -0.90 8.11 -3.09
N ASP A 344 -2.09 8.25 -2.51
CA ASP A 344 -2.66 9.56 -2.15
C ASP A 344 -1.79 10.32 -1.15
N ARG A 345 -1.18 9.62 -0.18
CA ARG A 345 -0.20 10.22 0.74
C ARG A 345 0.99 10.80 -0.01
N GLU A 346 1.54 10.03 -0.94
CA GLU A 346 2.71 10.46 -1.69
C GLU A 346 2.42 11.61 -2.66
N LEU A 347 1.25 11.62 -3.26
CA LEU A 347 0.78 12.75 -4.07
C LEU A 347 0.65 14.03 -3.25
N LYS A 348 0.03 13.97 -2.06
CA LYS A 348 -0.10 15.12 -1.15
C LYS A 348 1.24 15.65 -0.64
N ARG A 349 2.22 14.78 -0.48
CA ARG A 349 3.56 15.18 0.00
C ARG A 349 4.35 15.96 -1.05
N LYS A 350 4.12 15.69 -2.33
CA LYS A 350 4.85 16.34 -3.45
C LYS A 350 4.13 17.55 -4.03
N GLY A 351 2.84 17.75 -3.76
CA GLY A 351 2.08 18.94 -4.12
C GLY A 351 2.07 19.94 -3.00
#